data_5f0c5544a64c8c55c0dda4b9aac53390
#
_entry.id   5f0c5544a64c8c55c0dda4b9aac53390
#
_cell.length_a   1.000
_cell.length_b   1.000
_cell.length_c   1.000
_cell.angle_alpha   90.00
_cell.angle_beta   90.00
_cell.angle_gamma   90.00
#
_symmetry.space_group_name_H-M   'P 1'
#
loop_
_entity.id
_entity.type
_entity.pdbx_description
1 polymer ?
#
loop_
_entity_poly.entity_id
_entity_poly.type
_entity_poly.pdbx_seq_one_letter_code
_entity_poly.pdbx_strand_id
1 'polypeptide(L)'
;MKRFAIFAMMTTAFALSALAQRDETAAARVPLENYLKGHATGDGEYMKKAFHTEGNMIFVRDGKYETRSFAQYIAGMSGKPAADEAQRKRWIEKVEIVGNAGVGTIILDYPQGKFVDYMTLLKIGDEWKIVNKSFHFEPKQKPNQ
;
A
#
# COMPACT_ATOMS: atom_id res chain seq x y z
N MET A 1 33.53 -36.61 -11.97
CA MET A 1 33.27 -35.90 -10.70
C MET A 1 33.11 -34.36 -10.81
N LYS A 2 33.53 -33.70 -11.91
CA LYS A 2 33.40 -32.22 -12.06
C LYS A 2 31.97 -31.70 -12.43
N ARG A 3 31.09 -32.57 -12.94
CA ARG A 3 29.72 -32.15 -13.37
C ARG A 3 28.70 -32.00 -12.24
N PHE A 4 28.90 -32.67 -11.10
CA PHE A 4 27.99 -32.61 -9.95
C PHE A 4 28.14 -31.30 -9.12
N ALA A 5 29.34 -30.71 -9.09
CA ALA A 5 29.58 -29.47 -8.32
C ALA A 5 28.92 -28.24 -8.94
N ILE A 6 28.78 -28.20 -10.27
CA ILE A 6 28.14 -27.05 -10.98
C ILE A 6 26.63 -27.03 -10.74
N PHE A 7 25.99 -28.21 -10.64
CA PHE A 7 24.53 -28.28 -10.40
C PHE A 7 24.13 -27.87 -8.98
N ALA A 8 24.97 -28.23 -7.97
CA ALA A 8 24.72 -27.83 -6.58
C ALA A 8 24.93 -26.32 -6.38
N MET A 9 25.87 -25.70 -7.10
CA MET A 9 26.11 -24.25 -7.01
C MET A 9 24.99 -23.41 -7.65
N MET A 10 24.37 -23.91 -8.72
CA MET A 10 23.21 -23.24 -9.36
C MET A 10 21.95 -23.29 -8.50
N THR A 11 21.69 -24.38 -7.79
CA THR A 11 20.49 -24.52 -6.95
C THR A 11 20.55 -23.64 -5.70
N THR A 12 21.74 -23.45 -5.11
CA THR A 12 21.92 -22.56 -3.94
C THR A 12 21.76 -21.08 -4.29
N ALA A 13 22.23 -20.64 -5.45
CA ALA A 13 22.07 -19.26 -5.91
C ALA A 13 20.58 -18.89 -6.14
N PHE A 14 19.79 -19.81 -6.69
CA PHE A 14 18.34 -19.61 -6.88
C PHE A 14 17.58 -19.51 -5.55
N ALA A 15 17.93 -20.32 -4.56
CA ALA A 15 17.30 -20.32 -3.25
C ALA A 15 17.59 -19.01 -2.48
N LEU A 16 18.80 -18.50 -2.53
CA LEU A 16 19.20 -17.24 -1.91
C LEU A 16 18.49 -16.04 -2.54
N SER A 17 18.35 -16.01 -3.85
CA SER A 17 17.62 -14.95 -4.57
C SER A 17 16.12 -14.94 -4.22
N ALA A 18 15.51 -16.11 -4.08
CA ALA A 18 14.09 -16.22 -3.70
C ALA A 18 13.84 -15.80 -2.26
N LEU A 19 14.76 -16.05 -1.33
CA LEU A 19 14.67 -15.60 0.05
C LEU A 19 14.81 -14.07 0.14
N ALA A 20 15.82 -13.51 -0.53
CA ALA A 20 16.02 -12.05 -0.57
C ALA A 20 14.79 -11.32 -1.16
N GLN A 21 14.17 -11.87 -2.21
CA GLN A 21 12.97 -11.31 -2.81
C GLN A 21 11.76 -11.39 -1.87
N ARG A 22 11.61 -12.44 -1.07
CA ARG A 22 10.55 -12.56 -0.05
C ARG A 22 10.72 -11.53 1.06
N ASP A 23 11.95 -11.32 1.53
CA ASP A 23 12.25 -10.33 2.56
C ASP A 23 11.97 -8.91 2.07
N GLU A 24 12.34 -8.58 0.85
CA GLU A 24 12.04 -7.28 0.23
C GLU A 24 10.53 -7.07 0.02
N THR A 25 9.79 -8.09 -0.38
CA THR A 25 8.33 -8.01 -0.51
C THR A 25 7.67 -7.80 0.86
N ALA A 26 8.15 -8.45 1.91
CA ALA A 26 7.67 -8.23 3.27
C ALA A 26 7.97 -6.81 3.75
N ALA A 27 9.17 -6.29 3.47
CA ALA A 27 9.53 -4.90 3.79
C ALA A 27 8.67 -3.88 3.03
N ALA A 28 8.37 -4.12 1.75
CA ALA A 28 7.51 -3.26 0.93
C ALA A 28 6.03 -3.26 1.41
N ARG A 29 5.59 -4.27 2.16
CA ARG A 29 4.26 -4.31 2.77
C ARG A 29 4.13 -3.38 3.98
N VAL A 30 5.21 -3.08 4.68
CA VAL A 30 5.20 -2.28 5.93
C VAL A 30 4.49 -0.93 5.77
N PRO A 31 4.81 -0.09 4.77
CA PRO A 31 4.10 1.18 4.57
C PRO A 31 2.61 0.97 4.24
N LEU A 32 2.23 -0.10 3.53
CA LEU A 32 0.84 -0.42 3.24
C LEU A 32 0.07 -0.83 4.51
N GLU A 33 0.69 -1.59 5.39
CA GLU A 33 0.12 -1.97 6.69
C GLU A 33 -0.05 -0.76 7.61
N ASN A 34 0.92 0.17 7.61
CA ASN A 34 0.78 1.44 8.31
C ASN A 34 -0.38 2.27 7.76
N TYR A 35 -0.56 2.31 6.43
CA TYR A 35 -1.70 2.97 5.81
C TYR A 35 -3.03 2.36 6.29
N LEU A 36 -3.16 1.02 6.33
CA LEU A 36 -4.35 0.35 6.84
C LEU A 36 -4.60 0.66 8.32
N LYS A 37 -3.54 0.70 9.15
CA LYS A 37 -3.65 1.08 10.57
C LYS A 37 -4.11 2.52 10.74
N GLY A 38 -3.57 3.45 9.96
CA GLY A 38 -4.02 4.84 9.96
C GLY A 38 -5.51 4.96 9.65
N HIS A 39 -6.01 4.21 8.67
CA HIS A 39 -7.43 4.14 8.39
C HIS A 39 -8.26 3.53 9.51
N ALA A 40 -7.74 2.51 10.20
CA ALA A 40 -8.46 1.84 11.29
C ALA A 40 -8.58 2.71 12.54
N THR A 41 -7.53 3.46 12.85
CA THR A 41 -7.42 4.23 14.09
C THR A 41 -7.79 5.71 13.93
N GLY A 42 -7.77 6.22 12.70
CA GLY A 42 -7.85 7.66 12.41
C GLY A 42 -6.58 8.41 12.78
N ASP A 43 -5.50 7.72 13.18
CA ASP A 43 -4.25 8.31 13.65
C ASP A 43 -3.31 8.64 12.48
N GLY A 44 -3.01 9.93 12.32
CA GLY A 44 -2.11 10.44 11.29
C GLY A 44 -0.66 9.99 11.44
N GLU A 45 -0.21 9.53 12.62
CA GLU A 45 1.16 9.07 12.82
C GLU A 45 1.44 7.77 12.03
N TYR A 46 0.46 6.90 11.88
CA TYR A 46 0.59 5.75 10.99
C TYR A 46 0.72 6.16 9.53
N MET A 47 0.00 7.21 9.10
CA MET A 47 0.11 7.73 7.74
C MET A 47 1.48 8.39 7.49
N LYS A 48 2.07 9.08 8.46
CA LYS A 48 3.44 9.61 8.37
C LYS A 48 4.48 8.51 8.20
N LYS A 49 4.28 7.35 8.86
CA LYS A 49 5.14 6.16 8.68
C LYS A 49 4.97 5.54 7.29
N ALA A 50 3.77 5.59 6.72
CA ALA A 50 3.45 5.00 5.42
C ALA A 50 3.96 5.84 4.25
N PHE A 51 3.75 7.15 4.30
CA PHE A 51 3.94 8.06 3.18
C PHE A 51 5.31 8.74 3.16
N HIS A 52 5.80 9.01 1.95
CA HIS A 52 6.89 9.96 1.76
C HIS A 52 6.38 11.38 1.89
N THR A 53 7.16 12.28 2.47
CA THR A 53 6.75 13.66 2.77
C THR A 53 6.39 14.48 1.54
N GLU A 54 7.08 14.25 0.42
CA GLU A 54 6.83 14.92 -0.86
C GLU A 54 5.83 14.18 -1.75
N GLY A 55 5.25 13.09 -1.24
CA GLY A 55 4.29 12.30 -2.00
C GLY A 55 2.90 12.94 -2.07
N ASN A 56 2.11 12.45 -3.00
CA ASN A 56 0.76 12.94 -3.23
C ASN A 56 -0.22 11.82 -3.62
N MET A 57 -1.50 12.12 -3.55
CA MET A 57 -2.54 11.35 -4.21
C MET A 57 -3.06 12.09 -5.43
N ILE A 58 -3.39 11.34 -6.47
CA ILE A 58 -3.99 11.81 -7.71
C ILE A 58 -5.25 11.01 -7.99
N PHE A 59 -6.31 11.66 -8.40
CA PHE A 59 -7.59 10.99 -8.64
C PHE A 59 -8.48 11.79 -9.58
N VAL A 60 -9.56 11.18 -10.04
CA VAL A 60 -10.59 11.85 -10.83
C VAL A 60 -11.84 12.00 -9.97
N ARG A 61 -12.37 13.20 -9.89
CA ARG A 61 -13.69 13.51 -9.28
C ARG A 61 -14.51 14.32 -10.25
N ASP A 62 -15.73 13.89 -10.53
CA ASP A 62 -16.64 14.55 -11.48
C ASP A 62 -15.99 14.83 -12.85
N GLY A 63 -15.22 13.86 -13.35
CA GLY A 63 -14.50 13.96 -14.61
C GLY A 63 -13.25 14.85 -14.59
N LYS A 64 -12.89 15.44 -13.45
CA LYS A 64 -11.75 16.36 -13.31
C LYS A 64 -10.58 15.69 -12.61
N TYR A 65 -9.38 15.94 -13.11
CA TYR A 65 -8.14 15.57 -12.44
C TYR A 65 -7.96 16.40 -11.16
N GLU A 66 -7.74 15.74 -10.04
CA GLU A 66 -7.43 16.36 -8.76
C GLU A 66 -6.15 15.78 -8.17
N THR A 67 -5.46 16.60 -7.39
CA THR A 67 -4.30 16.18 -6.61
C THR A 67 -4.39 16.72 -5.19
N ARG A 68 -3.84 15.95 -4.23
CA ARG A 68 -3.72 16.34 -2.83
C ARG A 68 -2.39 15.84 -2.29
N SER A 69 -1.62 16.69 -1.62
CA SER A 69 -0.41 16.23 -0.94
C SER A 69 -0.75 15.29 0.21
N PHE A 70 0.16 14.37 0.54
CA PHE A 70 -0.02 13.52 1.73
C PHE A 70 -0.05 14.33 3.02
N ALA A 71 0.67 15.44 3.09
CA ALA A 71 0.60 16.35 4.24
C ALA A 71 -0.84 16.89 4.46
N GLN A 72 -1.50 17.35 3.38
CA GLN A 72 -2.90 17.79 3.45
C GLN A 72 -3.86 16.64 3.82
N TYR A 73 -3.59 15.43 3.33
CA TYR A 73 -4.39 14.27 3.67
C TYR A 73 -4.27 13.90 5.16
N ILE A 74 -3.03 13.87 5.68
CA ILE A 74 -2.75 13.57 7.09
C ILE A 74 -3.36 14.63 8.02
N ALA A 75 -3.29 15.91 7.66
CA ALA A 75 -3.86 16.99 8.44
C ALA A 75 -5.40 16.86 8.59
N GLY A 76 -6.08 16.16 7.69
CA GLY A 76 -7.51 15.87 7.77
C GLY A 76 -7.88 14.62 8.58
N MET A 77 -6.90 13.90 9.18
CA MET A 77 -7.17 12.71 10.00
C MET A 77 -7.86 13.10 11.30
N SER A 78 -8.84 12.27 11.72
CA SER A 78 -9.71 12.58 12.87
C SER A 78 -9.06 12.34 14.24
N GLY A 79 -7.95 11.62 14.30
CA GLY A 79 -7.31 11.19 15.53
C GLY A 79 -8.04 10.05 16.28
N LYS A 80 -9.14 9.54 15.72
CA LYS A 80 -9.94 8.47 16.32
C LYS A 80 -10.58 7.59 15.24
N PRO A 81 -10.94 6.34 15.57
CA PRO A 81 -11.65 5.45 14.65
C PRO A 81 -12.97 6.06 14.16
N ALA A 82 -13.38 5.69 12.96
CA ALA A 82 -14.68 6.07 12.44
C ALA A 82 -15.83 5.45 13.25
N ALA A 83 -16.99 6.11 13.30
CA ALA A 83 -18.14 5.60 14.05
C ALA A 83 -18.64 4.23 13.53
N ASP A 84 -18.44 3.95 12.25
CA ASP A 84 -18.80 2.70 11.58
C ASP A 84 -17.62 1.74 11.42
N GLU A 85 -16.54 1.90 12.19
CA GLU A 85 -15.30 1.11 12.06
C GLU A 85 -15.55 -0.41 12.10
N ALA A 86 -16.47 -0.86 12.94
CA ALA A 86 -16.81 -2.28 13.04
C ALA A 86 -17.37 -2.90 11.74
N GLN A 87 -17.86 -2.07 10.82
CA GLN A 87 -18.41 -2.48 9.53
C GLN A 87 -17.39 -2.34 8.39
N ARG A 88 -16.22 -1.74 8.65
CA ARG A 88 -15.19 -1.45 7.65
C ARG A 88 -14.25 -2.65 7.51
N LYS A 89 -14.02 -3.03 6.26
CA LYS A 89 -13.01 -4.05 5.91
C LYS A 89 -11.92 -3.41 5.07
N ARG A 90 -10.70 -3.86 5.27
CA ARG A 90 -9.55 -3.38 4.49
C ARG A 90 -8.45 -4.42 4.44
N TRP A 91 -7.79 -4.52 3.28
CA TRP A 91 -6.70 -5.47 3.11
C TRP A 91 -5.76 -5.06 1.98
N ILE A 92 -4.56 -5.62 2.01
CA ILE A 92 -3.61 -5.53 0.91
C ILE A 92 -3.92 -6.67 -0.04
N GLU A 93 -4.39 -6.33 -1.24
CA GLU A 93 -4.74 -7.30 -2.28
C GLU A 93 -3.50 -7.84 -2.98
N LYS A 94 -2.56 -6.96 -3.34
CA LYS A 94 -1.38 -7.33 -4.11
C LYS A 94 -0.20 -6.42 -3.79
N VAL A 95 1.02 -6.97 -3.84
CA VAL A 95 2.27 -6.21 -3.83
C VAL A 95 3.20 -6.81 -4.86
N GLU A 96 3.75 -5.98 -5.73
CA GLU A 96 4.75 -6.36 -6.73
C GLU A 96 5.91 -5.39 -6.64
N ILE A 97 7.12 -5.92 -6.60
CA ILE A 97 8.35 -5.12 -6.54
C ILE A 97 9.37 -5.59 -7.56
N VAL A 98 10.14 -4.64 -8.10
CA VAL A 98 11.31 -4.87 -8.94
C VAL A 98 12.40 -3.90 -8.48
N GLY A 99 13.49 -4.43 -7.93
CA GLY A 99 14.57 -3.61 -7.38
C GLY A 99 14.09 -2.70 -6.25
N ASN A 100 14.23 -1.40 -6.41
CA ASN A 100 13.83 -0.39 -5.43
C ASN A 100 12.47 0.28 -5.72
N ALA A 101 11.68 -0.26 -6.65
CA ALA A 101 10.36 0.25 -7.02
C ALA A 101 9.31 -0.85 -6.94
N GLY A 102 8.06 -0.45 -6.68
CA GLY A 102 6.96 -1.40 -6.62
C GLY A 102 5.59 -0.75 -6.68
N VAL A 103 4.59 -1.60 -6.71
CA VAL A 103 3.18 -1.21 -6.63
C VAL A 103 2.46 -2.07 -5.59
N GLY A 104 1.54 -1.42 -4.87
CA GLY A 104 0.61 -2.09 -3.95
C GLY A 104 -0.82 -1.80 -4.35
N THR A 105 -1.70 -2.80 -4.28
CA THR A 105 -3.14 -2.62 -4.41
C THR A 105 -3.78 -2.86 -3.07
N ILE A 106 -4.57 -1.87 -2.60
CA ILE A 106 -5.31 -1.94 -1.34
C ILE A 106 -6.80 -1.83 -1.63
N ILE A 107 -7.56 -2.62 -0.92
CA ILE A 107 -9.03 -2.53 -0.92
C ILE A 107 -9.49 -1.96 0.41
N LEU A 108 -10.34 -0.92 0.34
CA LEU A 108 -11.08 -0.39 1.47
C LEU A 108 -12.57 -0.59 1.19
N ASP A 109 -13.17 -1.59 1.82
CA ASP A 109 -14.59 -1.91 1.68
C ASP A 109 -15.36 -1.37 2.88
N TYR A 110 -16.08 -0.27 2.66
CA TYR A 110 -16.79 0.50 3.66
C TYR A 110 -18.30 0.49 3.40
N PRO A 111 -19.14 0.85 4.38
CA PRO A 111 -20.60 0.90 4.19
C PRO A 111 -21.05 1.76 3.00
N GLN A 112 -20.34 2.86 2.72
CA GLN A 112 -20.70 3.80 1.65
C GLN A 112 -20.26 3.35 0.26
N GLY A 113 -19.23 2.50 0.18
CA GLY A 113 -18.66 2.06 -1.08
C GLY A 113 -17.28 1.44 -0.91
N LYS A 114 -16.71 1.02 -2.03
CA LYS A 114 -15.41 0.37 -2.09
C LYS A 114 -14.39 1.26 -2.78
N PHE A 115 -13.25 1.46 -2.13
CA PHE A 115 -12.08 2.07 -2.76
C PHE A 115 -11.13 0.97 -3.22
N VAL A 116 -10.60 1.13 -4.42
CA VAL A 116 -9.45 0.39 -4.92
C VAL A 116 -8.31 1.40 -5.04
N ASP A 117 -7.35 1.27 -4.15
CA ASP A 117 -6.19 2.16 -4.06
C ASP A 117 -4.98 1.52 -4.74
N TYR A 118 -4.35 2.22 -5.66
CA TYR A 118 -3.08 1.86 -6.29
C TYR A 118 -1.98 2.73 -5.69
N MET A 119 -0.99 2.08 -5.06
CA MET A 119 0.11 2.73 -4.36
C MET A 119 1.41 2.52 -5.13
N THR A 120 2.09 3.60 -5.48
CA THR A 120 3.48 3.51 -5.95
C THR A 120 4.40 3.48 -4.73
N LEU A 121 5.30 2.50 -4.71
CA LEU A 121 6.25 2.25 -3.64
C LEU A 121 7.66 2.50 -4.13
N LEU A 122 8.49 3.16 -3.33
CA LEU A 122 9.93 3.27 -3.54
C LEU A 122 10.68 2.90 -2.27
N LYS A 123 11.80 2.19 -2.45
CA LYS A 123 12.80 1.96 -1.40
C LYS A 123 13.78 3.13 -1.40
N ILE A 124 13.78 3.90 -0.32
CA ILE A 124 14.61 5.08 -0.12
C ILE A 124 15.55 4.80 1.05
N GLY A 125 16.84 4.63 0.77
CA GLY A 125 17.75 4.03 1.74
C GLY A 125 17.34 2.61 2.08
N ASP A 126 17.08 2.34 3.36
CA ASP A 126 16.64 1.02 3.83
C ASP A 126 15.12 0.92 4.05
N GLU A 127 14.37 1.98 3.76
CA GLU A 127 12.94 2.04 4.03
C GLU A 127 12.09 2.11 2.75
N TRP A 128 11.00 1.33 2.71
CA TRP A 128 9.96 1.47 1.72
C TRP A 128 8.96 2.56 2.12
N LYS A 129 8.56 3.40 1.16
CA LYS A 129 7.54 4.45 1.34
C LYS A 129 6.55 4.45 0.20
N ILE A 130 5.31 4.83 0.50
CA ILE A 130 4.32 5.18 -0.52
C ILE A 130 4.64 6.59 -1.00
N VAL A 131 4.95 6.74 -2.29
CA VAL A 131 5.31 8.03 -2.91
C VAL A 131 4.19 8.63 -3.74
N ASN A 132 3.27 7.79 -4.21
CA ASN A 132 2.06 8.23 -4.90
C ASN A 132 0.91 7.27 -4.63
N LYS A 133 -0.31 7.79 -4.67
CA LYS A 133 -1.56 7.05 -4.60
C LYS A 133 -2.52 7.53 -5.69
N SER A 134 -3.09 6.61 -6.45
CA SER A 134 -4.31 6.85 -7.21
C SER A 134 -5.40 5.89 -6.75
N PHE A 135 -6.68 6.26 -6.96
CA PHE A 135 -7.77 5.41 -6.50
C PHE A 135 -9.03 5.55 -7.35
N HIS A 136 -9.82 4.50 -7.32
CA HIS A 136 -11.20 4.49 -7.80
C HIS A 136 -12.15 4.27 -6.62
N PHE A 137 -13.27 4.99 -6.59
CA PHE A 137 -14.35 4.80 -5.63
C PHE A 137 -15.59 4.27 -6.34
N GLU A 138 -16.07 3.11 -5.90
CA GLU A 138 -17.30 2.47 -6.34
C GLU A 138 -18.35 2.61 -5.24
N PRO A 139 -19.38 3.46 -5.41
CA PRO A 139 -20.43 3.62 -4.40
C PRO A 139 -21.29 2.37 -4.30
N LYS A 140 -21.64 1.95 -3.08
CA LYS A 140 -22.65 0.92 -2.87
C LYS A 140 -24.03 1.50 -3.08
N GLN A 141 -24.87 0.76 -3.81
CA GLN A 141 -26.28 1.12 -3.93
C GLN A 141 -26.93 1.06 -2.55
N LYS A 142 -27.68 2.11 -2.19
CA LYS A 142 -28.56 2.02 -1.01
C LYS A 142 -29.59 0.92 -1.29
N PRO A 143 -29.88 0.03 -0.31
CA PRO A 143 -31.03 -0.85 -0.45
C PRO A 143 -32.25 0.00 -0.75
N ASN A 144 -33.01 -0.35 -1.80
CA ASN A 144 -34.29 0.29 -2.09
C ASN A 144 -35.14 0.18 -0.82
N GLN A 145 -35.49 1.31 -0.26
CA GLN A 145 -36.51 1.40 0.80
C GLN A 145 -37.88 1.16 0.22
#